data_a1aade0e2f692edfa58f8240309e3cd5
#
_entry.id   a1aade0e2f692edfa58f8240309e3cd5
#
_cell.length_a   1.000
_cell.length_b   1.000
_cell.length_c   1.000
_cell.angle_alpha   90.00
_cell.angle_beta   90.00
_cell.angle_gamma   90.00
#
_symmetry.space_group_name_H-M   'P 1'
#
loop_
_entity.id
_entity.type
_entity.pdbx_description
1 polymer ?
#
loop_
_entity_poly.entity_id
_entity_poly.type
_entity_poly.pdbx_seq_one_letter_code
_entity_poly.pdbx_strand_id
1 'polypeptide(L)'
;MFRFIKKSTNTPMLGVDFGSSTIKAVAVSGSAESFSIDSWAEIATPKGAIRDFQLQDVDRVSQAFKQLLRMLPGKYKNAATAVNGSSVITKITQVASNINQIDFENIVMMEAEQLIPFPLDEVSLDFEVLGPNITDPARNDVLICAARSQSIASAISVFNDSDLTV
;
A
#
# COMPACT_ATOMS: atom_id res chain seq x y z
N MET A 1 3.49 13.93 -4.08
CA MET A 1 2.36 14.29 -4.98
C MET A 1 1.18 13.42 -4.59
N PHE A 2 0.29 13.95 -3.76
CA PHE A 2 -0.88 13.22 -3.26
C PHE A 2 -1.85 12.97 -4.41
N ARG A 3 -2.09 11.72 -4.71
CA ARG A 3 -3.08 11.31 -5.69
C ARG A 3 -4.37 10.95 -4.94
N PHE A 4 -5.25 11.94 -4.76
CA PHE A 4 -6.64 11.67 -4.37
C PHE A 4 -7.22 10.66 -5.37
N ILE A 5 -7.64 9.51 -4.86
CA ILE A 5 -8.35 8.51 -5.66
C ILE A 5 -9.63 9.16 -6.13
N LYS A 6 -9.65 9.54 -7.41
CA LYS A 6 -10.83 10.09 -8.06
C LYS A 6 -11.93 9.04 -8.08
N LYS A 7 -13.11 9.40 -7.63
CA LYS A 7 -14.33 8.63 -7.61
C LYS A 7 -14.45 7.68 -8.81
N SER A 8 -14.56 6.40 -8.52
CA SER A 8 -14.76 5.24 -9.34
C SER A 8 -15.59 5.47 -10.59
N THR A 9 -15.00 5.25 -11.72
CA THR A 9 -15.65 4.57 -12.84
C THR A 9 -15.92 3.12 -12.44
N ASN A 10 -16.99 2.53 -12.93
CA ASN A 10 -17.53 1.19 -12.62
C ASN A 10 -16.56 0.01 -12.94
N THR A 11 -15.26 0.21 -12.81
CA THR A 11 -14.21 -0.79 -13.08
C THR A 11 -13.89 -1.48 -11.76
N PRO A 12 -14.04 -2.81 -11.68
CA PRO A 12 -13.76 -3.54 -10.45
C PRO A 12 -12.30 -3.37 -10.02
N MET A 13 -12.10 -3.18 -8.72
CA MET A 13 -10.79 -3.14 -8.07
C MET A 13 -10.39 -4.55 -7.66
N LEU A 14 -9.16 -4.96 -7.94
CA LEU A 14 -8.62 -6.23 -7.50
C LEU A 14 -7.78 -6.01 -6.23
N GLY A 15 -8.28 -6.47 -5.08
CA GLY A 15 -7.49 -6.55 -3.84
C GLY A 15 -6.61 -7.79 -3.86
N VAL A 16 -5.30 -7.65 -3.58
CA VAL A 16 -4.34 -8.77 -3.61
C VAL A 16 -3.57 -8.84 -2.31
N ASP A 17 -3.48 -10.04 -1.75
CA ASP A 17 -2.65 -10.38 -0.59
C ASP A 17 -1.56 -11.38 -0.98
N PHE A 18 -0.31 -10.98 -0.81
CA PHE A 18 0.87 -11.84 -1.03
C PHE A 18 1.29 -12.49 0.28
N GLY A 19 0.65 -13.59 0.64
CA GLY A 19 0.98 -14.35 1.84
C GLY A 19 2.11 -15.37 1.62
N SER A 20 2.80 -15.76 2.69
CA SER A 20 3.88 -16.77 2.65
C SER A 20 3.41 -18.17 2.25
N SER A 21 2.13 -18.49 2.47
CA SER A 21 1.52 -19.79 2.15
C SER A 21 0.64 -19.74 0.92
N THR A 22 -0.15 -18.67 0.76
CA THR A 22 -1.09 -18.48 -0.35
C THR A 22 -1.07 -17.04 -0.84
N ILE A 23 -1.20 -16.86 -2.15
CA ILE A 23 -1.53 -15.59 -2.78
C ILE A 23 -3.04 -15.58 -3.00
N LYS A 24 -3.71 -14.50 -2.56
CA LYS A 24 -5.15 -14.36 -2.66
C LYS A 24 -5.52 -13.12 -3.43
N ALA A 25 -6.61 -13.18 -4.17
CA ALA A 25 -7.16 -12.01 -4.83
C ALA A 25 -8.67 -11.98 -4.72
N VAL A 26 -9.22 -10.80 -4.56
CA VAL A 26 -10.66 -10.52 -4.51
C VAL A 26 -10.98 -9.38 -5.45
N ALA A 27 -11.96 -9.57 -6.31
CA ALA A 27 -12.50 -8.52 -7.16
C ALA A 27 -13.72 -7.89 -6.47
N VAL A 28 -13.68 -6.58 -6.34
CA VAL A 28 -14.71 -5.80 -5.64
C VAL A 28 -15.19 -4.69 -6.56
N SER A 29 -16.51 -4.54 -6.66
CA SER A 29 -17.17 -3.42 -7.34
C SER A 29 -18.07 -2.64 -6.39
N GLY A 30 -18.39 -1.38 -6.76
CA GLY A 30 -19.21 -0.49 -5.97
C GLY A 30 -18.46 0.68 -5.35
N SER A 31 -18.98 1.18 -4.23
CA SER A 31 -18.40 2.29 -3.46
C SER A 31 -18.01 1.83 -2.06
N ALA A 32 -17.29 2.69 -1.32
CA ALA A 32 -16.93 2.41 0.08
C ALA A 32 -18.13 2.14 0.99
N GLU A 33 -19.28 2.74 0.68
CA GLU A 33 -20.52 2.59 1.46
C GLU A 33 -21.37 1.39 1.01
N SER A 34 -21.17 0.93 -0.24
CA SER A 34 -21.93 -0.18 -0.81
C SER A 34 -21.05 -0.90 -1.84
N PHE A 35 -20.49 -2.01 -1.47
CA PHE A 35 -19.67 -2.82 -2.35
C PHE A 35 -20.17 -4.26 -2.44
N SER A 36 -19.79 -4.93 -3.52
CA SER A 36 -20.03 -6.37 -3.73
C SER A 36 -18.72 -7.06 -4.05
N ILE A 37 -18.61 -8.30 -3.61
CA ILE A 37 -17.53 -9.21 -4.03
C ILE A 37 -17.99 -9.89 -5.31
N ASP A 38 -17.32 -9.60 -6.40
CA ASP A 38 -17.65 -10.15 -7.72
C ASP A 38 -17.06 -11.55 -7.92
N SER A 39 -15.83 -11.75 -7.45
CA SER A 39 -15.12 -13.03 -7.51
C SER A 39 -13.91 -13.02 -6.58
N TRP A 40 -13.42 -14.21 -6.29
CA TRP A 40 -12.18 -14.39 -5.54
C TRP A 40 -11.45 -15.67 -6.00
N ALA A 41 -10.15 -15.69 -5.80
CA ALA A 41 -9.31 -16.86 -6.04
C ALA A 41 -8.12 -16.88 -5.08
N GLU A 42 -7.59 -18.07 -4.85
CA GLU A 42 -6.32 -18.26 -4.14
C GLU A 42 -5.46 -19.31 -4.83
N ILE A 43 -4.14 -19.16 -4.68
CA ILE A 43 -3.15 -20.13 -5.18
C ILE A 43 -2.03 -20.29 -4.16
N ALA A 44 -1.44 -21.47 -4.09
CA ALA A 44 -0.30 -21.71 -3.21
C ALA A 44 0.89 -20.80 -3.61
N THR A 45 1.49 -20.14 -2.63
CA THR A 45 2.73 -19.39 -2.83
C THR A 45 3.87 -20.37 -3.15
N PRO A 46 4.69 -20.10 -4.19
CA PRO A 46 5.85 -20.93 -4.47
C PRO A 46 6.79 -20.98 -3.25
N LYS A 47 7.22 -22.18 -2.88
CA LYS A 47 8.01 -22.40 -1.65
C LYS A 47 9.22 -21.49 -1.57
N GLY A 48 9.31 -20.69 -0.51
CA GLY A 48 10.40 -19.77 -0.23
C GLY A 48 10.41 -18.49 -1.07
N ALA A 49 9.41 -18.28 -1.96
CA ALA A 49 9.34 -17.08 -2.77
C ALA A 49 8.85 -15.85 -2.00
N ILE A 50 8.15 -16.06 -0.87
CA ILE A 50 7.78 -15.00 0.07
C ILE A 50 8.20 -15.46 1.46
N ARG A 51 8.95 -14.62 2.17
CA ARG A 51 9.40 -14.87 3.54
C ARG A 51 9.39 -13.56 4.33
N ASP A 52 8.89 -13.62 5.56
CA ASP A 52 8.78 -12.45 6.44
C ASP A 52 8.09 -11.24 5.76
N PHE A 53 7.02 -11.54 5.01
CA PHE A 53 6.25 -10.57 4.21
C PHE A 53 7.03 -9.87 3.08
N GLN A 54 8.21 -10.38 2.73
CA GLN A 54 9.04 -9.85 1.64
C GLN A 54 9.09 -10.84 0.48
N LEU A 55 8.97 -10.31 -0.73
CA LEU A 55 9.12 -11.06 -1.96
C LEU A 55 10.63 -11.37 -2.16
N GLN A 56 11.00 -12.65 -2.04
CA GLN A 56 12.37 -13.13 -2.24
C GLN A 56 12.64 -13.51 -3.71
N ASP A 57 11.58 -13.93 -4.42
CA ASP A 57 11.65 -14.40 -5.80
C ASP A 57 10.45 -13.83 -6.56
N VAL A 58 10.65 -12.62 -7.11
CA VAL A 58 9.61 -11.86 -7.81
C VAL A 58 9.09 -12.61 -9.03
N ASP A 59 9.98 -13.29 -9.78
CA ASP A 59 9.62 -14.00 -11.01
C ASP A 59 8.65 -15.16 -10.73
N ARG A 60 8.95 -15.97 -9.70
CA ARG A 60 8.07 -17.08 -9.31
C ARG A 60 6.75 -16.59 -8.73
N VAL A 61 6.76 -15.48 -8.00
CA VAL A 61 5.52 -14.85 -7.50
C VAL A 61 4.70 -14.30 -8.67
N SER A 62 5.32 -13.61 -9.63
CA SER A 62 4.65 -13.12 -10.86
C SER A 62 4.01 -14.26 -11.66
N GLN A 63 4.70 -15.38 -11.82
CA GLN A 63 4.15 -16.55 -12.51
C GLN A 63 2.93 -17.12 -11.79
N ALA A 64 3.01 -17.28 -10.46
CA ALA A 64 1.89 -17.75 -9.65
C ALA A 64 0.72 -16.76 -9.71
N PHE A 65 0.99 -15.45 -9.62
CA PHE A 65 -0.02 -14.42 -9.72
C PHE A 65 -0.73 -14.41 -11.08
N LYS A 66 0.02 -14.56 -12.18
CA LYS A 66 -0.58 -14.73 -13.52
C LYS A 66 -1.48 -15.97 -13.61
N GLN A 67 -1.14 -17.06 -12.94
CA GLN A 67 -2.01 -18.23 -12.86
C GLN A 67 -3.28 -17.94 -12.06
N LEU A 68 -3.16 -17.24 -10.92
CA LEU A 68 -4.30 -16.83 -10.11
C LEU A 68 -5.26 -15.94 -10.91
N LEU A 69 -4.74 -14.96 -11.67
CA LEU A 69 -5.57 -14.08 -12.51
C LEU A 69 -6.38 -14.85 -13.56
N ARG A 70 -5.88 -15.98 -14.09
CA ARG A 70 -6.62 -16.83 -15.02
C ARG A 70 -7.78 -17.59 -14.37
N MET A 71 -7.77 -17.74 -13.04
CA MET A 71 -8.86 -18.37 -12.28
C MET A 71 -10.02 -17.40 -12.03
N LEU A 72 -9.77 -16.09 -12.12
CA LEU A 72 -10.77 -15.05 -11.93
C LEU A 72 -11.52 -14.77 -13.24
N PRO A 73 -12.85 -14.64 -13.20
CA PRO A 73 -13.62 -14.21 -14.37
C PRO A 73 -13.36 -12.72 -14.66
N GLY A 74 -13.15 -12.38 -15.92
CA GLY A 74 -13.04 -10.98 -16.34
C GLY A 74 -11.61 -10.51 -16.56
N LYS A 75 -11.48 -9.20 -16.81
CA LYS A 75 -10.22 -8.48 -16.99
C LYS A 75 -10.17 -7.31 -16.00
N TYR A 76 -9.08 -7.21 -15.30
CA TYR A 76 -8.85 -6.16 -14.31
C TYR A 76 -7.76 -5.22 -14.84
N LYS A 77 -7.83 -3.95 -14.48
CA LYS A 77 -6.84 -2.92 -14.83
C LYS A 77 -6.20 -2.31 -13.59
N ASN A 78 -6.98 -2.24 -12.50
CA ASN A 78 -6.52 -1.62 -11.26
C ASN A 78 -6.46 -2.68 -10.16
N ALA A 79 -5.40 -2.63 -9.38
CA ALA A 79 -5.23 -3.47 -8.23
C ALA A 79 -4.86 -2.63 -7.00
N ALA A 80 -5.08 -3.21 -5.84
CA ALA A 80 -4.59 -2.69 -4.56
C ALA A 80 -3.92 -3.82 -3.79
N THR A 81 -2.82 -3.52 -3.15
CA THR A 81 -2.14 -4.41 -2.21
C THR A 81 -1.67 -3.61 -1.01
N ALA A 82 -1.29 -4.29 0.05
CA ALA A 82 -0.70 -3.67 1.22
C ALA A 82 0.71 -4.20 1.46
N VAL A 83 1.61 -3.31 1.86
CA VAL A 83 2.87 -3.71 2.50
C VAL A 83 2.60 -3.98 3.97
N ASN A 84 3.18 -5.02 4.52
CA ASN A 84 2.78 -5.53 5.83
C ASN A 84 3.98 -5.78 6.76
N GLY A 85 3.67 -5.88 8.05
CA GLY A 85 4.53 -6.40 9.10
C GLY A 85 5.75 -5.54 9.41
N SER A 86 6.87 -6.21 9.63
CA SER A 86 8.15 -5.60 10.02
C SER A 86 8.78 -4.69 8.95
N SER A 87 8.19 -4.66 7.75
CA SER A 87 8.65 -3.80 6.65
C SER A 87 8.09 -2.37 6.72
N VAL A 88 7.12 -2.11 7.61
CA VAL A 88 6.46 -0.81 7.74
C VAL A 88 6.72 -0.24 9.12
N ILE A 89 7.16 1.00 9.17
CA ILE A 89 7.30 1.78 10.39
C ILE A 89 6.19 2.82 10.40
N THR A 90 5.44 2.85 11.48
CA THR A 90 4.43 3.89 11.72
C THR A 90 4.82 4.71 12.95
N LYS A 91 4.72 6.02 12.84
CA LYS A 91 4.97 6.98 13.93
C LYS A 91 3.91 8.05 13.93
N ILE A 92 3.58 8.56 15.11
CA ILE A 92 2.71 9.73 15.24
C ILE A 92 3.57 10.89 15.72
N THR A 93 3.45 12.02 15.03
CA THR A 93 4.05 13.31 15.42
C THR A 93 2.96 14.38 15.50
N GLN A 94 3.32 15.56 16.01
CA GLN A 94 2.42 16.69 16.16
C GLN A 94 2.92 17.88 15.36
N VAL A 95 2.12 18.37 14.43
CA VAL A 95 2.44 19.49 13.55
C VAL A 95 1.43 20.61 13.76
N ALA A 96 1.89 21.86 13.78
CA ALA A 96 1.02 23.02 13.95
C ALA A 96 -0.09 23.05 12.88
N SER A 97 -1.33 23.37 13.30
CA SER A 97 -2.50 23.32 12.41
C SER A 97 -2.65 24.56 11.51
N ASN A 98 -1.98 25.66 11.83
CA ASN A 98 -2.14 26.96 11.18
C ASN A 98 -1.02 27.31 10.17
N ILE A 99 -0.43 26.31 9.54
CA ILE A 99 0.64 26.47 8.54
C ILE A 99 0.13 26.09 7.15
N ASN A 100 0.77 26.62 6.11
CA ASN A 100 0.43 26.27 4.75
C ASN A 100 0.90 24.84 4.40
N GLN A 101 0.39 24.29 3.33
CA GLN A 101 0.64 22.89 2.96
C GLN A 101 2.14 22.60 2.68
N ILE A 102 2.86 23.53 2.06
CA ILE A 102 4.28 23.33 1.72
C ILE A 102 5.13 23.25 2.99
N ASP A 103 4.91 24.16 3.92
CA ASP A 103 5.62 24.16 5.21
C ASP A 103 5.23 22.93 6.04
N PHE A 104 3.96 22.51 5.95
CA PHE A 104 3.49 21.30 6.62
C PHE A 104 4.23 20.06 6.12
N GLU A 105 4.31 19.85 4.80
CA GLU A 105 5.03 18.73 4.19
C GLU A 105 6.52 18.74 4.58
N ASN A 106 7.16 19.92 4.57
CA ASN A 106 8.56 20.05 4.98
C ASN A 106 8.77 19.68 6.46
N ILE A 107 7.89 20.11 7.36
CA ILE A 107 7.97 19.77 8.78
C ILE A 107 7.77 18.25 8.97
N VAL A 108 6.80 17.64 8.29
CA VAL A 108 6.59 16.19 8.35
C VAL A 108 7.85 15.44 7.90
N MET A 109 8.50 15.90 6.83
CA MET A 109 9.76 15.30 6.36
C MET A 109 10.88 15.43 7.37
N MET A 110 11.05 16.59 8.02
CA MET A 110 12.05 16.79 9.08
C MET A 110 11.78 15.90 10.31
N GLU A 111 10.52 15.76 10.70
CA GLU A 111 10.13 14.86 11.78
C GLU A 111 10.40 13.39 11.40
N ALA A 112 10.11 13.03 10.16
CA ALA A 112 10.37 11.68 9.65
C ALA A 112 11.86 11.31 9.72
N GLU A 113 12.78 12.24 9.39
CA GLU A 113 14.23 12.02 9.50
C GLU A 113 14.67 11.63 10.92
N GLN A 114 13.98 12.16 11.94
CA GLN A 114 14.30 11.86 13.33
C GLN A 114 13.64 10.57 13.84
N LEU A 115 12.47 10.24 13.30
CA LEU A 115 11.63 9.15 13.80
C LEU A 115 11.89 7.81 13.07
N ILE A 116 12.37 7.88 11.82
CA ILE A 116 12.60 6.69 10.98
C ILE A 116 14.08 6.31 11.07
N PRO A 117 14.41 5.08 11.52
CA PRO A 117 15.80 4.65 11.72
C PRO A 117 16.50 4.20 10.43
N PHE A 118 16.09 4.73 9.28
CA PHE A 118 16.64 4.45 7.96
C PHE A 118 16.81 5.75 7.17
N PRO A 119 17.79 5.82 6.25
CA PRO A 119 17.90 6.92 5.31
C PRO A 119 16.60 7.12 4.52
N LEU A 120 16.13 8.37 4.39
CA LEU A 120 14.85 8.65 3.71
C LEU A 120 14.87 8.31 2.21
N ASP A 121 16.04 8.25 1.58
CA ASP A 121 16.22 7.82 0.19
C ASP A 121 16.04 6.31 -0.01
N GLU A 122 16.13 5.50 1.07
CA GLU A 122 15.89 4.06 1.05
C GLU A 122 14.42 3.67 1.36
N VAL A 123 13.59 4.66 1.76
CA VAL A 123 12.21 4.40 2.16
C VAL A 123 11.22 5.19 1.31
N SER A 124 10.07 4.59 1.08
CA SER A 124 8.89 5.30 0.59
C SER A 124 8.09 5.75 1.80
N LEU A 125 7.83 7.04 1.89
CA LEU A 125 7.17 7.68 3.01
C LEU A 125 5.83 8.26 2.56
N ASP A 126 4.82 8.09 3.40
CA ASP A 126 3.52 8.75 3.27
C ASP A 126 3.02 9.17 4.64
N PHE A 127 2.08 10.10 4.71
CA PHE A 127 1.51 10.55 5.96
C PHE A 127 0.01 10.86 5.85
N GLU A 128 -0.68 10.78 6.97
CA GLU A 128 -2.10 11.11 7.11
C GLU A 128 -2.31 12.02 8.31
N VAL A 129 -3.10 13.09 8.13
CA VAL A 129 -3.51 13.97 9.22
C VAL A 129 -4.69 13.33 9.94
N LEU A 130 -4.49 12.91 11.19
CA LEU A 130 -5.52 12.25 11.99
C LEU A 130 -6.53 13.23 12.57
N GLY A 131 -6.15 14.51 12.72
CA GLY A 131 -6.97 15.58 13.23
C GLY A 131 -6.33 16.35 14.39
N PRO A 132 -7.07 17.27 15.03
CA PRO A 132 -6.57 18.06 16.14
C PRO A 132 -6.13 17.19 17.32
N ASN A 133 -4.98 17.50 17.90
CA ASN A 133 -4.50 16.83 19.10
C ASN A 133 -5.43 17.13 20.29
N ILE A 134 -5.72 16.12 21.11
CA ILE A 134 -6.66 16.23 22.24
C ILE A 134 -6.16 17.19 23.32
N THR A 135 -4.85 17.24 23.53
CA THR A 135 -4.24 18.06 24.61
C THR A 135 -3.81 19.44 24.12
N ASP A 136 -3.53 19.59 22.83
CA ASP A 136 -3.16 20.86 22.20
C ASP A 136 -3.88 21.02 20.84
N PRO A 137 -5.08 21.59 20.83
CA PRO A 137 -5.86 21.79 19.59
C PRO A 137 -5.20 22.70 18.54
N ALA A 138 -4.14 23.44 18.90
CA ALA A 138 -3.34 24.20 17.94
C ALA A 138 -2.41 23.32 17.08
N ARG A 139 -2.34 22.01 17.37
CA ARG A 139 -1.57 21.02 16.64
C ARG A 139 -2.48 19.91 16.10
N ASN A 140 -2.08 19.32 14.99
CA ASN A 140 -2.68 18.11 14.46
C ASN A 140 -1.77 16.92 14.77
N ASP A 141 -2.38 15.79 15.11
CA ASP A 141 -1.70 14.50 15.11
C ASP A 141 -1.55 14.03 13.67
N VAL A 142 -0.35 13.62 13.32
CA VAL A 142 0.02 13.18 11.97
C VAL A 142 0.63 11.80 12.05
N LEU A 143 0.01 10.83 11.37
CA LEU A 143 0.54 9.49 11.20
C LEU A 143 1.54 9.50 10.05
N ILE A 144 2.78 9.14 10.33
CA ILE A 144 3.83 8.93 9.33
C ILE A 144 3.98 7.43 9.12
N CYS A 145 3.94 6.99 7.87
CA CYS A 145 4.16 5.61 7.46
C CYS A 145 5.37 5.55 6.53
N ALA A 146 6.32 4.68 6.84
CA ALA A 146 7.49 4.46 6.01
C ALA A 146 7.68 2.96 5.73
N ALA A 147 7.95 2.62 4.49
CA ALA A 147 8.27 1.26 4.07
C ALA A 147 9.52 1.26 3.20
N ARG A 148 10.29 0.16 3.20
CA ARG A 148 11.47 0.06 2.32
C ARG A 148 11.05 0.17 0.86
N SER A 149 11.66 1.10 0.12
CA SER A 149 11.37 1.35 -1.30
C SER A 149 11.53 0.10 -2.15
N GLN A 150 12.51 -0.75 -1.83
CA GLN A 150 12.72 -2.02 -2.52
C GLN A 150 11.53 -2.99 -2.35
N SER A 151 10.93 -3.05 -1.16
CA SER A 151 9.76 -3.93 -0.91
C SER A 151 8.55 -3.49 -1.72
N ILE A 152 8.32 -2.18 -1.80
CA ILE A 152 7.25 -1.60 -2.62
C ILE A 152 7.52 -1.84 -4.11
N ALA A 153 8.74 -1.59 -4.58
CA ALA A 153 9.12 -1.79 -5.98
C ALA A 153 8.96 -3.27 -6.40
N SER A 154 9.33 -4.22 -5.54
CA SER A 154 9.14 -5.65 -5.79
C SER A 154 7.66 -6.00 -5.94
N ALA A 155 6.79 -5.48 -5.08
CA ALA A 155 5.36 -5.71 -5.18
C ALA A 155 4.77 -5.11 -6.47
N ILE A 156 5.12 -3.85 -6.78
CA ILE A 156 4.68 -3.16 -8.01
C ILE A 156 5.12 -3.93 -9.26
N SER A 157 6.33 -4.50 -9.26
CA SER A 157 6.83 -5.28 -10.40
C SER A 157 5.94 -6.46 -10.73
N VAL A 158 5.43 -7.21 -9.72
CA VAL A 158 4.50 -8.32 -9.93
C VAL A 158 3.23 -7.88 -10.65
N PHE A 159 2.71 -6.70 -10.31
CA PHE A 159 1.50 -6.16 -10.96
C PHE A 159 1.80 -5.69 -12.38
N ASN A 160 2.91 -4.98 -12.59
CA ASN A 160 3.33 -4.52 -13.92
C ASN A 160 3.52 -5.69 -14.89
N ASP A 161 4.10 -6.80 -14.44
CA ASP A 161 4.26 -8.03 -15.21
C ASP A 161 2.91 -8.66 -15.65
N SER A 162 1.82 -8.21 -15.05
CA SER A 162 0.45 -8.69 -15.30
C SER A 162 -0.45 -7.61 -15.91
N ASP A 163 0.13 -6.49 -16.41
CA ASP A 163 -0.58 -5.36 -17.00
C ASP A 163 -1.59 -4.69 -16.04
N LEU A 164 -1.31 -4.73 -14.73
CA LEU A 164 -2.12 -4.11 -13.69
C LEU A 164 -1.45 -2.84 -13.17
N THR A 165 -2.26 -1.81 -12.93
CA THR A 165 -1.85 -0.59 -12.24
C THR A 165 -2.23 -0.70 -10.75
N VAL A 166 -1.29 -0.36 -9.86
CA VAL A 166 -1.48 -0.36 -8.40
C VAL A 166 -1.59 1.07 -7.89
#